data_dc9ba45f4afc9d8288e075c3e0809575
#
_entry.id   dc9ba45f4afc9d8288e075c3e0809575
#
_cell.length_a   1.000
_cell.length_b   1.000
_cell.length_c   1.000
_cell.angle_alpha   90.00
_cell.angle_beta   90.00
_cell.angle_gamma   90.00
#
_symmetry.space_group_name_H-M   'P 1'
#
loop_
_entity.id
_entity.type
_entity.pdbx_description
1 polymer ?
#
loop_
_entity_poly.entity_id
_entity_poly.type
_entity_poly.pdbx_seq_one_letter_code
_entity_poly.pdbx_strand_id
1 'polypeptide(L)'
;MKKSLVIGTAAAAFAMVAIVSGASAQSWTDSTTVSGRMYADFSNIDNTVDGVEAAPSGTGFDIKRLYIGVDHKFNEMFSANVTTDFQYSSTISSTEVYLKKAYLQAKFSDALVVRVGATDLPWVPYVEDIYGYRYVENTLADRTKVATSADWGLHAAGKLGGNFSYAVAAINGNGYKNPSRTKGMDFEGRLSAKFDQWNFAVGGYTGKLGQEVAGGVATPNTATRVDALAAYVGDRGRIGVEYFSANDYSAALVKNPANVDDKADGYSVFGSYRLTPTYTLFGKAEEVKPSKTLTPSKKDQYYNAGVSFAAFKGVSFAAVIKHDEVTSIGHKTTNNEVGIWTEVRY
;
A
#
# COMPACT_ATOMS: atom_id res chain seq x y z
N MET A 1 28.25 -29.38 25.24
CA MET A 1 28.83 -28.44 24.29
C MET A 1 28.60 -28.96 22.88
N LYS A 2 27.58 -28.47 22.19
CA LYS A 2 27.44 -28.64 20.74
C LYS A 2 27.10 -27.27 20.17
N LYS A 3 28.08 -26.64 19.53
CA LYS A 3 27.90 -25.43 18.71
C LYS A 3 27.33 -25.92 17.39
N SER A 4 26.07 -25.67 17.11
CA SER A 4 25.48 -25.82 15.77
C SER A 4 25.78 -24.59 14.95
N LEU A 5 26.43 -24.82 13.85
CA LEU A 5 26.84 -23.88 12.82
C LEU A 5 25.59 -23.36 12.07
N VAL A 6 25.23 -22.11 12.28
CA VAL A 6 24.27 -21.37 11.40
C VAL A 6 25.11 -20.52 10.45
N ILE A 7 25.59 -21.13 9.38
CA ILE A 7 26.19 -20.43 8.25
C ILE A 7 25.52 -21.00 7.00
N GLY A 8 24.69 -20.21 6.35
CA GLY A 8 24.21 -20.65 5.05
C GLY A 8 22.93 -20.02 4.54
N THR A 9 22.79 -18.69 4.55
CA THR A 9 21.76 -18.03 3.66
C THR A 9 22.09 -16.58 3.28
N ALA A 10 23.18 -16.01 3.78
CA ALA A 10 23.57 -14.62 3.42
C ALA A 10 24.50 -14.52 2.19
N ALA A 11 25.02 -15.63 1.68
CA ALA A 11 26.05 -15.60 0.63
C ALA A 11 25.51 -15.46 -0.80
N ALA A 12 24.21 -15.70 -1.04
CA ALA A 12 23.66 -15.65 -2.41
C ALA A 12 23.33 -14.24 -2.90
N ALA A 13 23.21 -13.25 -2.02
CA ALA A 13 22.86 -11.88 -2.41
C ALA A 13 24.05 -11.02 -2.84
N PHE A 14 25.27 -11.38 -2.48
CA PHE A 14 26.49 -10.58 -2.74
C PHE A 14 27.27 -10.95 -4.01
N ALA A 15 26.94 -12.06 -4.66
CA ALA A 15 27.67 -12.51 -5.88
C ALA A 15 27.23 -11.78 -7.17
N MET A 16 26.23 -10.91 -7.13
CA MET A 16 25.72 -10.21 -8.35
C MET A 16 26.39 -8.86 -8.65
N VAL A 17 27.35 -8.40 -7.88
CA VAL A 17 27.96 -7.07 -8.07
C VAL A 17 29.21 -7.07 -8.97
N ALA A 18 29.72 -8.21 -9.39
CA ALA A 18 31.07 -8.30 -10.00
C ALA A 18 31.13 -8.40 -11.52
N ILE A 19 30.05 -8.11 -12.27
CA ILE A 19 30.13 -8.07 -13.75
C ILE A 19 29.56 -6.76 -14.28
N VAL A 20 30.29 -5.65 -14.06
CA VAL A 20 30.12 -4.44 -14.85
C VAL A 20 31.51 -3.98 -15.32
N SER A 21 32.05 -4.62 -16.34
CA SER A 21 33.12 -4.10 -17.10
C SER A 21 32.70 -4.06 -18.57
N GLY A 22 32.45 -2.84 -19.10
CA GLY A 22 32.24 -2.60 -20.52
C GLY A 22 30.91 -1.93 -20.91
N ALA A 23 30.35 -1.05 -20.11
CA ALA A 23 29.30 -0.16 -20.59
C ALA A 23 29.96 1.05 -21.23
N SER A 24 29.88 1.17 -22.56
CA SER A 24 30.04 2.46 -23.24
C SER A 24 29.09 3.46 -22.59
N ALA A 25 29.60 4.64 -22.24
CA ALA A 25 28.81 5.68 -21.57
C ALA A 25 27.68 6.14 -22.50
N GLN A 26 26.50 5.47 -22.34
CA GLN A 26 25.24 6.01 -22.80
C GLN A 26 25.03 7.31 -22.01
N SER A 27 24.62 8.39 -22.70
CA SER A 27 24.37 9.67 -22.03
C SER A 27 23.48 9.43 -20.80
N TRP A 28 23.91 9.90 -19.63
CA TRP A 28 23.19 9.71 -18.37
C TRP A 28 21.73 10.21 -18.46
N THR A 29 21.50 11.26 -19.24
CA THR A 29 20.19 11.85 -19.51
C THR A 29 19.28 10.93 -20.31
N ASP A 30 19.79 10.11 -21.23
CA ASP A 30 18.98 9.25 -22.09
C ASP A 30 18.45 8.00 -21.37
N SER A 31 19.09 7.63 -20.26
CA SER A 31 18.75 6.47 -19.43
C SER A 31 18.05 6.84 -18.11
N THR A 32 17.83 8.14 -17.87
CA THR A 32 17.22 8.62 -16.63
C THR A 32 15.87 9.27 -16.92
N THR A 33 14.84 8.87 -16.19
CA THR A 33 13.50 9.44 -16.24
C THR A 33 13.14 10.03 -14.89
N VAL A 34 12.67 11.26 -14.87
CA VAL A 34 12.08 11.90 -13.68
C VAL A 34 10.58 11.91 -13.85
N SER A 35 9.87 11.53 -12.81
CA SER A 35 8.41 11.51 -12.77
C SER A 35 7.90 12.08 -11.45
N GLY A 36 6.68 12.56 -11.45
CA GLY A 36 6.07 13.05 -10.23
C GLY A 36 4.57 12.76 -10.15
N ARG A 37 4.08 12.71 -8.92
CA ARG A 37 2.67 12.59 -8.63
C ARG A 37 2.33 13.31 -7.34
N MET A 38 1.35 14.20 -7.38
CA MET A 38 0.86 14.93 -6.21
C MET A 38 -0.63 14.62 -6.02
N TYR A 39 -1.00 14.40 -4.76
CA TYR A 39 -2.40 14.36 -4.30
C TYR A 39 -2.62 15.50 -3.33
N ALA A 40 -3.61 16.32 -3.62
CA ALA A 40 -3.99 17.45 -2.78
C ALA A 40 -5.51 17.53 -2.68
N ASP A 41 -5.99 18.18 -1.64
CA ASP A 41 -7.40 18.52 -1.51
C ASP A 41 -7.61 19.93 -0.95
N PHE A 42 -8.83 20.40 -1.16
CA PHE A 42 -9.45 21.49 -0.44
C PHE A 42 -10.77 20.96 0.08
N SER A 43 -10.85 20.72 1.37
CA SER A 43 -12.01 20.06 1.97
C SER A 43 -12.46 20.73 3.27
N ASN A 44 -13.72 20.48 3.61
CA ASN A 44 -14.28 20.73 4.93
C ASN A 44 -14.46 19.39 5.62
N ILE A 45 -13.93 19.27 6.83
CA ILE A 45 -14.04 18.11 7.71
C ILE A 45 -14.94 18.46 8.88
N ASP A 46 -15.91 17.60 9.16
CA ASP A 46 -16.75 17.60 10.37
C ASP A 46 -16.51 16.28 11.10
N ASN A 47 -15.67 16.34 12.13
CA ASN A 47 -15.30 15.19 12.95
C ASN A 47 -15.94 15.30 14.33
N THR A 48 -16.63 14.25 14.76
CA THR A 48 -17.27 14.19 16.07
C THR A 48 -16.91 12.90 16.80
N VAL A 49 -16.75 13.01 18.12
CA VAL A 49 -16.62 11.87 19.04
C VAL A 49 -17.79 11.96 20.02
N ASP A 50 -18.65 10.92 20.02
CA ASP A 50 -19.88 10.84 20.83
C ASP A 50 -20.81 12.06 20.64
N GLY A 51 -20.83 12.60 19.39
CA GLY A 51 -21.63 13.75 19.02
C GLY A 51 -21.03 15.12 19.42
N VAL A 52 -19.82 15.13 19.97
CA VAL A 52 -19.10 16.36 20.30
C VAL A 52 -18.03 16.60 19.24
N GLU A 53 -17.93 17.83 18.74
CA GLU A 53 -16.91 18.22 17.77
C GLU A 53 -15.50 17.93 18.29
N ALA A 54 -14.68 17.33 17.43
CA ALA A 54 -13.31 16.92 17.73
C ALA A 54 -12.36 17.26 16.59
N ALA A 55 -11.08 17.32 16.89
CA ALA A 55 -10.05 17.50 15.86
C ALA A 55 -9.84 16.19 15.05
N PRO A 56 -9.58 16.28 13.72
CA PRO A 56 -9.56 17.53 12.95
C PRO A 56 -10.97 17.91 12.48
N SER A 57 -11.36 19.16 12.67
CA SER A 57 -12.57 19.74 12.07
C SER A 57 -12.22 21.08 11.45
N GLY A 58 -12.94 21.48 10.39
CA GLY A 58 -12.76 22.76 9.72
C GLY A 58 -12.46 22.64 8.23
N THR A 59 -12.16 23.78 7.61
CA THR A 59 -11.89 23.89 6.17
C THR A 59 -10.42 24.20 5.92
N GLY A 60 -9.80 23.50 4.98
CA GLY A 60 -8.39 23.70 4.67
C GLY A 60 -7.93 23.09 3.36
N PHE A 61 -6.70 23.45 2.99
CA PHE A 61 -5.93 22.77 1.94
C PHE A 61 -4.96 21.78 2.57
N ASP A 62 -4.81 20.63 1.93
CA ASP A 62 -3.82 19.64 2.34
C ASP A 62 -3.15 18.98 1.12
N ILE A 63 -1.85 18.67 1.27
CA ILE A 63 -1.11 17.80 0.34
C ILE A 63 -1.01 16.43 0.97
N LYS A 64 -1.77 15.48 0.46
CA LYS A 64 -1.82 14.11 0.99
C LYS A 64 -0.57 13.32 0.62
N ARG A 65 -0.03 13.54 -0.59
CA ARG A 65 1.15 12.85 -1.13
C ARG A 65 1.89 13.72 -2.13
N LEU A 66 3.21 13.59 -2.15
CA LEU A 66 4.06 14.18 -3.17
C LEU A 66 5.20 13.20 -3.50
N TYR A 67 5.02 12.46 -4.59
CA TYR A 67 6.03 11.55 -5.11
C TYR A 67 6.90 12.26 -6.12
N ILE A 68 8.22 12.17 -5.95
CA ILE A 68 9.21 12.53 -6.96
C ILE A 68 10.05 11.26 -7.17
N GLY A 69 9.94 10.69 -8.35
CA GLY A 69 10.62 9.47 -8.76
C GLY A 69 11.74 9.73 -9.75
N VAL A 70 12.86 9.08 -9.55
CA VAL A 70 13.97 9.04 -10.50
C VAL A 70 14.22 7.58 -10.82
N ASP A 71 14.05 7.21 -12.08
CA ASP A 71 14.36 5.90 -12.63
C ASP A 71 15.62 6.00 -13.48
N HIS A 72 16.57 5.12 -13.26
CA HIS A 72 17.78 5.03 -14.07
C HIS A 72 17.98 3.62 -14.61
N LYS A 73 18.14 3.51 -15.93
CA LYS A 73 18.39 2.25 -16.63
C LYS A 73 19.89 2.11 -16.94
N PHE A 74 20.58 1.20 -16.25
CA PHE A 74 22.00 0.93 -16.50
C PHE A 74 22.21 0.13 -17.79
N ASN A 75 21.32 -0.84 -18.06
CA ASN A 75 21.28 -1.66 -19.26
C ASN A 75 19.92 -2.38 -19.36
N GLU A 76 19.76 -3.34 -20.29
CA GLU A 76 18.51 -4.07 -20.48
C GLU A 76 18.09 -4.91 -19.28
N MET A 77 19.04 -5.34 -18.44
CA MET A 77 18.79 -6.16 -17.25
C MET A 77 18.65 -5.32 -15.98
N PHE A 78 19.50 -4.31 -15.78
CA PHE A 78 19.60 -3.59 -14.51
C PHE A 78 19.05 -2.18 -14.59
N SER A 79 18.26 -1.82 -13.60
CA SER A 79 17.77 -0.46 -13.37
C SER A 79 17.68 -0.16 -11.87
N ALA A 80 17.64 1.12 -11.51
CA ALA A 80 17.40 1.58 -10.16
C ALA A 80 16.28 2.60 -10.12
N ASN A 81 15.59 2.68 -9.00
CA ASN A 81 14.59 3.71 -8.73
C ASN A 81 14.84 4.32 -7.34
N VAL A 82 14.66 5.63 -7.25
CA VAL A 82 14.51 6.35 -5.99
C VAL A 82 13.22 7.15 -6.10
N THR A 83 12.30 6.96 -5.14
CA THR A 83 11.06 7.73 -5.06
C THR A 83 10.89 8.26 -3.64
N THR A 84 10.73 9.58 -3.52
CA THR A 84 10.37 10.23 -2.27
C THR A 84 8.86 10.25 -2.08
N ASP A 85 8.42 10.46 -0.85
CA ASP A 85 7.06 10.81 -0.48
C ASP A 85 7.12 11.88 0.61
N PHE A 86 5.98 12.46 0.92
CA PHE A 86 5.85 13.63 1.76
C PHE A 86 4.66 13.47 2.71
N GLN A 87 4.80 13.97 3.93
CA GLN A 87 3.69 14.11 4.87
C GLN A 87 3.92 15.29 5.82
N TYR A 88 2.84 15.83 6.37
CA TYR A 88 2.91 16.70 7.52
C TYR A 88 3.06 15.85 8.78
N SER A 89 4.01 16.25 9.65
CA SER A 89 4.21 15.64 10.96
C SER A 89 3.74 16.59 12.06
N SER A 90 2.66 16.22 12.75
CA SER A 90 2.16 17.00 13.88
C SER A 90 3.12 16.97 15.08
N THR A 91 3.97 15.94 15.20
CA THR A 91 4.93 15.81 16.30
C THR A 91 6.01 16.89 16.26
N ILE A 92 6.49 17.25 15.07
CA ILE A 92 7.52 18.27 14.86
C ILE A 92 6.96 19.54 14.23
N SER A 93 5.65 19.60 14.00
CA SER A 93 4.93 20.73 13.39
C SER A 93 5.55 21.18 12.07
N SER A 94 6.01 20.23 11.26
CA SER A 94 6.62 20.48 9.96
C SER A 94 6.30 19.38 8.96
N THR A 95 6.67 19.64 7.70
CA THR A 95 6.57 18.66 6.63
C THR A 95 7.84 17.83 6.56
N GLU A 96 7.67 16.52 6.42
CA GLU A 96 8.75 15.56 6.29
C GLU A 96 8.79 14.98 4.88
N VAL A 97 9.98 14.86 4.31
CA VAL A 97 10.25 14.12 3.09
C VAL A 97 10.97 12.83 3.47
N TYR A 98 10.47 11.70 2.99
CA TYR A 98 11.05 10.39 3.26
C TYR A 98 11.11 9.52 2.00
N LEU A 99 11.90 8.47 2.05
CA LEU A 99 12.00 7.51 0.95
C LEU A 99 10.80 6.56 0.97
N LYS A 100 10.06 6.48 -0.14
CA LYS A 100 9.05 5.46 -0.38
C LYS A 100 9.64 4.26 -1.11
N LYS A 101 10.50 4.53 -2.11
CA LYS A 101 11.19 3.48 -2.88
C LYS A 101 12.66 3.84 -3.01
N ALA A 102 13.51 2.86 -2.87
CA ALA A 102 14.94 2.93 -3.16
C ALA A 102 15.42 1.51 -3.41
N TYR A 103 15.50 1.11 -4.67
CA TYR A 103 15.83 -0.28 -5.03
C TYR A 103 16.71 -0.39 -6.29
N LEU A 104 17.44 -1.49 -6.34
CA LEU A 104 18.03 -2.00 -7.55
C LEU A 104 17.15 -3.12 -8.11
N GLN A 105 16.89 -3.11 -9.41
CA GLN A 105 16.14 -4.12 -10.13
C GLN A 105 17.02 -4.89 -11.08
N ALA A 106 16.82 -6.22 -11.13
CA ALA A 106 17.34 -7.10 -12.19
C ALA A 106 16.14 -7.76 -12.89
N LYS A 107 15.99 -7.52 -14.20
CA LYS A 107 15.00 -8.18 -15.05
C LYS A 107 15.67 -9.32 -15.80
N PHE A 108 15.48 -10.55 -15.34
CA PHE A 108 16.01 -11.74 -16.02
C PHE A 108 15.12 -12.17 -17.19
N SER A 109 13.81 -12.00 -17.05
CA SER A 109 12.80 -12.30 -18.06
C SER A 109 11.46 -11.63 -17.67
N ASP A 110 10.44 -11.79 -18.49
CA ASP A 110 9.06 -11.40 -18.08
C ASP A 110 8.50 -12.29 -16.97
N ALA A 111 9.06 -13.51 -16.81
CA ALA A 111 8.68 -14.41 -15.72
C ALA A 111 9.43 -14.14 -14.41
N LEU A 112 10.53 -13.36 -14.43
CA LEU A 112 11.31 -13.09 -13.23
C LEU A 112 11.95 -11.71 -13.28
N VAL A 113 11.44 -10.82 -12.45
CA VAL A 113 12.00 -9.51 -12.10
C VAL A 113 12.28 -9.52 -10.60
N VAL A 114 13.51 -9.24 -10.20
CA VAL A 114 13.93 -9.18 -8.80
C VAL A 114 14.29 -7.76 -8.42
N ARG A 115 13.88 -7.32 -7.22
CA ARG A 115 14.24 -6.02 -6.65
C ARG A 115 14.81 -6.20 -5.26
N VAL A 116 15.83 -5.42 -4.94
CA VAL A 116 16.47 -5.37 -3.61
C VAL A 116 16.42 -3.94 -3.10
N GLY A 117 15.88 -3.74 -1.91
CA GLY A 117 15.69 -2.42 -1.30
C GLY A 117 14.24 -2.15 -0.92
N ALA A 118 13.86 -0.87 -0.76
CA ALA A 118 12.48 -0.47 -0.51
C ALA A 118 11.70 -0.41 -1.83
N THR A 119 10.63 -1.17 -1.95
CA THR A 119 9.77 -1.14 -3.12
C THR A 119 8.33 -1.55 -2.79
N ASP A 120 7.45 -1.44 -3.78
CA ASP A 120 6.04 -1.79 -3.68
C ASP A 120 5.85 -3.24 -3.21
N LEU A 121 4.93 -3.43 -2.27
CA LEU A 121 4.49 -4.73 -1.80
C LEU A 121 3.47 -5.37 -2.77
N PRO A 122 3.29 -6.70 -2.70
CA PRO A 122 2.45 -7.43 -3.64
C PRO A 122 0.98 -7.00 -3.71
N TRP A 123 0.33 -6.62 -2.58
CA TRP A 123 -1.11 -6.43 -2.52
C TRP A 123 -1.56 -5.00 -2.81
N VAL A 124 -1.23 -4.05 -1.93
CA VAL A 124 -1.81 -2.70 -1.95
C VAL A 124 -1.64 -1.99 -3.29
N PRO A 125 -0.44 -1.89 -3.90
CA PRO A 125 -0.28 -1.18 -5.18
C PRO A 125 -1.05 -1.82 -6.33
N TYR A 126 -1.21 -3.15 -6.30
CA TYR A 126 -2.02 -3.86 -7.31
C TYR A 126 -3.50 -3.48 -7.23
N VAL A 127 -4.05 -3.43 -6.02
CA VAL A 127 -5.45 -3.02 -5.82
C VAL A 127 -5.65 -1.54 -6.12
N GLU A 128 -4.68 -0.67 -5.76
CA GLU A 128 -4.70 0.77 -6.08
C GLU A 128 -4.83 1.03 -7.60
N ASP A 129 -4.11 0.29 -8.43
CA ASP A 129 -4.18 0.40 -9.89
C ASP A 129 -5.56 0.00 -10.44
N ILE A 130 -6.17 -1.03 -9.85
CA ILE A 130 -7.51 -1.49 -10.24
C ILE A 130 -8.59 -0.52 -9.72
N TYR A 131 -8.50 -0.06 -8.48
CA TYR A 131 -9.39 0.91 -7.87
C TYR A 131 -9.37 2.26 -8.62
N GLY A 132 -8.17 2.82 -8.85
CA GLY A 132 -7.94 3.98 -9.71
C GLY A 132 -8.28 5.35 -9.11
N TYR A 133 -8.74 5.42 -7.85
CA TYR A 133 -9.07 6.66 -7.13
C TYR A 133 -8.27 6.81 -5.84
N ARG A 134 -7.01 6.33 -5.87
CA ARG A 134 -6.08 6.43 -4.75
C ARG A 134 -5.85 7.87 -4.26
N TYR A 135 -5.98 8.84 -5.14
CA TYR A 135 -5.86 10.26 -4.79
C TYR A 135 -7.04 10.79 -3.96
N VAL A 136 -8.18 10.09 -4.00
CA VAL A 136 -9.35 10.37 -3.14
C VAL A 136 -9.22 9.64 -1.81
N GLU A 137 -8.97 8.31 -1.87
CA GLU A 137 -8.86 7.48 -0.66
C GLU A 137 -8.01 6.23 -0.90
N ASN A 138 -7.41 5.71 0.16
CA ASN A 138 -6.68 4.43 0.18
C ASN A 138 -7.59 3.25 -0.15
N THR A 139 -7.03 2.14 -0.61
CA THR A 139 -7.73 0.84 -0.71
C THR A 139 -8.04 0.28 0.67
N LEU A 140 -8.92 -0.71 0.77
CA LEU A 140 -9.41 -1.25 2.03
C LEU A 140 -8.28 -1.63 2.99
N ALA A 141 -7.35 -2.46 2.55
CA ALA A 141 -6.28 -2.96 3.40
C ALA A 141 -5.30 -1.86 3.86
N ASP A 142 -5.04 -0.84 3.02
CA ASP A 142 -4.18 0.32 3.35
C ASP A 142 -4.91 1.32 4.26
N ARG A 143 -6.21 1.61 4.03
CA ARG A 143 -7.01 2.51 4.87
C ARG A 143 -7.10 1.99 6.30
N THR A 144 -7.37 0.71 6.45
CA THR A 144 -7.52 0.05 7.75
C THR A 144 -6.20 -0.37 8.40
N LYS A 145 -5.06 -0.09 7.73
CA LYS A 145 -3.69 -0.37 8.22
C LYS A 145 -3.40 -1.85 8.47
N VAL A 146 -4.15 -2.74 7.83
CA VAL A 146 -3.84 -4.19 7.81
C VAL A 146 -2.87 -4.56 6.69
N ALA A 147 -2.47 -3.60 5.87
CA ALA A 147 -1.38 -3.72 4.90
C ALA A 147 -0.63 -2.39 4.76
N THR A 148 0.55 -2.44 4.16
CA THR A 148 1.31 -1.26 3.73
C THR A 148 1.64 -1.37 2.25
N SER A 149 1.87 -0.23 1.59
CA SER A 149 2.10 -0.20 0.15
C SER A 149 3.54 -0.51 -0.26
N ALA A 150 4.53 -0.40 0.64
CA ALA A 150 5.94 -0.65 0.35
C ALA A 150 6.70 -1.05 1.61
N ASP A 151 7.79 -1.80 1.45
CA ASP A 151 8.71 -2.16 2.54
C ASP A 151 10.11 -2.48 1.99
N TRP A 152 11.07 -2.60 2.90
CA TRP A 152 12.47 -2.95 2.64
C TRP A 152 12.64 -4.47 2.60
N GLY A 153 13.28 -4.97 1.55
CA GLY A 153 13.51 -6.41 1.44
C GLY A 153 13.97 -6.87 0.07
N LEU A 154 13.70 -8.15 -0.18
CA LEU A 154 13.89 -8.83 -1.46
C LEU A 154 12.51 -9.11 -2.04
N HIS A 155 12.30 -8.67 -3.27
CA HIS A 155 11.03 -8.80 -3.97
C HIS A 155 11.22 -9.52 -5.30
N ALA A 156 10.29 -10.37 -5.68
CA ALA A 156 10.26 -10.99 -6.99
C ALA A 156 8.84 -10.96 -7.56
N ALA A 157 8.74 -10.68 -8.86
CA ALA A 157 7.47 -10.66 -9.57
C ALA A 157 7.64 -11.11 -11.01
N GLY A 158 6.56 -11.59 -11.63
CA GLY A 158 6.61 -11.98 -13.02
C GLY A 158 5.31 -12.60 -13.54
N LYS A 159 5.34 -12.95 -14.84
CA LYS A 159 4.27 -13.69 -15.51
C LYS A 159 4.52 -15.19 -15.38
N LEU A 160 3.47 -15.95 -15.04
CA LEU A 160 3.50 -17.43 -14.99
C LEU A 160 3.05 -18.07 -16.32
N GLY A 161 2.91 -17.26 -17.38
CA GLY A 161 2.34 -17.66 -18.66
C GLY A 161 0.83 -17.38 -18.76
N GLY A 162 0.33 -17.23 -19.99
CA GLY A 162 -1.07 -16.91 -20.25
C GLY A 162 -1.50 -15.64 -19.50
N ASN A 163 -2.56 -15.78 -18.72
CA ASN A 163 -3.22 -14.69 -18.00
C ASN A 163 -2.74 -14.51 -16.54
N PHE A 164 -1.80 -15.34 -16.07
CA PHE A 164 -1.40 -15.38 -14.66
C PHE A 164 -0.12 -14.59 -14.39
N SER A 165 -0.07 -13.95 -13.22
CA SER A 165 1.12 -13.28 -12.71
C SER A 165 1.23 -13.44 -11.19
N TYR A 166 2.45 -13.28 -10.66
CA TYR A 166 2.74 -13.37 -9.25
C TYR A 166 3.60 -12.20 -8.78
N ALA A 167 3.54 -11.95 -7.48
CA ALA A 167 4.49 -11.11 -6.76
C ALA A 167 4.71 -11.71 -5.37
N VAL A 168 5.96 -11.74 -4.92
CA VAL A 168 6.35 -12.23 -3.58
C VAL A 168 7.41 -11.31 -3.00
N ALA A 169 7.42 -11.18 -1.69
CA ALA A 169 8.38 -10.36 -0.97
C ALA A 169 8.80 -11.01 0.35
N ALA A 170 10.09 -10.92 0.66
CA ALA A 170 10.66 -11.18 1.97
C ALA A 170 11.17 -9.85 2.51
N ILE A 171 10.58 -9.36 3.60
CA ILE A 171 10.64 -7.97 4.03
C ILE A 171 10.96 -7.80 5.51
N ASN A 172 11.35 -6.59 5.90
CA ASN A 172 11.56 -6.26 7.30
C ASN A 172 10.24 -6.22 8.12
N GLY A 173 9.10 -5.95 7.49
CA GLY A 173 7.76 -6.02 8.09
C GLY A 173 7.27 -4.73 8.77
N ASN A 174 8.10 -3.69 8.90
CA ASN A 174 7.73 -2.44 9.59
C ASN A 174 7.42 -1.27 8.63
N GLY A 175 7.27 -1.58 7.35
CA GLY A 175 6.98 -0.63 6.29
C GLY A 175 8.17 0.27 5.92
N TYR A 176 8.05 0.94 4.79
CA TYR A 176 9.13 1.72 4.18
C TYR A 176 9.60 2.93 5.02
N LYS A 177 8.74 3.48 5.90
CA LYS A 177 9.08 4.60 6.78
C LYS A 177 9.99 4.21 7.95
N ASN A 178 9.98 2.95 8.34
CA ASN A 178 10.66 2.44 9.53
C ASN A 178 11.58 1.27 9.17
N PRO A 179 12.70 1.50 8.46
CA PRO A 179 13.64 0.43 8.14
C PRO A 179 14.28 -0.08 9.43
N SER A 180 13.81 -1.20 9.93
CA SER A 180 14.32 -1.85 11.14
C SER A 180 15.06 -3.14 10.80
N ARG A 181 16.02 -3.51 11.65
CA ARG A 181 16.67 -4.83 11.60
C ARG A 181 15.93 -5.76 12.54
N THR A 182 15.38 -6.84 12.00
CA THR A 182 14.61 -7.85 12.71
C THR A 182 15.36 -9.17 12.78
N LYS A 183 15.02 -10.05 13.71
CA LYS A 183 15.61 -11.39 13.83
C LYS A 183 15.15 -12.33 12.72
N GLY A 184 13.96 -12.11 12.20
CA GLY A 184 13.35 -12.84 11.09
C GLY A 184 12.90 -11.89 9.98
N MET A 185 12.39 -12.44 8.91
CA MET A 185 11.75 -11.69 7.82
C MET A 185 10.26 -12.02 7.78
N ASP A 186 9.48 -11.04 7.41
CA ASP A 186 8.07 -11.22 7.12
C ASP A 186 7.89 -11.52 5.62
N PHE A 187 6.80 -12.17 5.26
CA PHE A 187 6.54 -12.59 3.88
C PHE A 187 5.17 -12.11 3.41
N GLU A 188 5.13 -11.56 2.20
CA GLU A 188 3.89 -11.24 1.50
C GLU A 188 3.91 -11.83 0.09
N GLY A 189 2.75 -12.32 -0.37
CA GLY A 189 2.61 -12.87 -1.70
C GLY A 189 1.27 -12.56 -2.33
N ARG A 190 1.23 -12.53 -3.66
CA ARG A 190 0.01 -12.43 -4.48
C ARG A 190 0.12 -13.30 -5.71
N LEU A 191 -0.97 -13.99 -6.02
CA LEU A 191 -1.24 -14.59 -7.33
C LEU A 191 -2.40 -13.83 -7.96
N SER A 192 -2.29 -13.46 -9.23
CA SER A 192 -3.34 -12.75 -9.96
C SER A 192 -3.55 -13.30 -11.36
N ALA A 193 -4.77 -13.16 -11.86
CA ALA A 193 -5.17 -13.56 -13.20
C ALA A 193 -5.98 -12.44 -13.87
N LYS A 194 -5.75 -12.24 -15.17
CA LYS A 194 -6.50 -11.28 -15.98
C LYS A 194 -7.08 -11.99 -17.21
N PHE A 195 -8.40 -11.99 -17.31
CA PHE A 195 -9.15 -12.54 -18.45
C PHE A 195 -9.96 -11.41 -19.09
N ASP A 196 -9.51 -10.92 -20.22
CA ASP A 196 -10.03 -9.72 -20.88
C ASP A 196 -10.10 -8.51 -19.92
N GLN A 197 -11.28 -8.08 -19.51
CA GLN A 197 -11.53 -6.99 -18.55
C GLN A 197 -11.62 -7.47 -17.09
N TRP A 198 -11.69 -8.79 -16.84
CA TRP A 198 -11.79 -9.33 -15.49
C TRP A 198 -10.41 -9.52 -14.86
N ASN A 199 -10.28 -9.03 -13.64
CA ASN A 199 -9.08 -9.14 -12.82
C ASN A 199 -9.43 -9.89 -11.53
N PHE A 200 -8.66 -10.92 -11.21
CA PHE A 200 -8.78 -11.69 -9.99
C PHE A 200 -7.44 -11.73 -9.29
N ALA A 201 -7.45 -11.68 -7.96
CA ALA A 201 -6.23 -11.87 -7.19
C ALA A 201 -6.54 -12.49 -5.83
N VAL A 202 -5.58 -13.28 -5.36
CA VAL A 202 -5.49 -13.73 -3.97
C VAL A 202 -4.13 -13.34 -3.43
N GLY A 203 -4.08 -12.91 -2.18
CA GLY A 203 -2.87 -12.51 -1.50
C GLY A 203 -2.78 -13.10 -0.11
N GLY A 204 -1.61 -12.95 0.50
CA GLY A 204 -1.40 -13.35 1.88
C GLY A 204 -0.14 -12.75 2.46
N TYR A 205 -0.15 -12.61 3.78
CA TYR A 205 0.98 -12.13 4.58
C TYR A 205 1.15 -13.02 5.80
N THR A 206 2.42 -13.18 6.24
CA THR A 206 2.78 -13.80 7.51
C THR A 206 4.06 -13.20 8.05
N GLY A 207 4.08 -12.86 9.34
CA GLY A 207 5.26 -12.29 9.96
C GLY A 207 5.02 -11.71 11.35
N LYS A 208 6.00 -10.95 11.81
CA LYS A 208 6.01 -10.30 13.12
C LYS A 208 5.79 -8.79 13.05
N LEU A 209 5.35 -8.27 11.91
CA LEU A 209 5.16 -6.83 11.65
C LEU A 209 6.41 -5.99 11.99
N GLY A 210 7.60 -6.55 11.73
CA GLY A 210 8.87 -5.92 12.04
C GLY A 210 9.16 -5.73 13.53
N GLN A 211 8.41 -6.36 14.43
CA GLN A 211 8.53 -6.16 15.88
C GLN A 211 9.57 -7.06 16.54
N GLU A 212 10.06 -8.10 15.85
CA GLU A 212 11.02 -9.06 16.41
C GLU A 212 12.46 -8.52 16.35
N VAL A 213 12.77 -7.52 17.19
CA VAL A 213 14.08 -6.86 17.24
C VAL A 213 14.99 -7.47 18.33
N ALA A 214 16.32 -7.37 18.14
CA ALA A 214 17.28 -7.84 19.14
C ALA A 214 17.19 -6.97 20.40
N GLY A 215 17.10 -7.60 21.59
CA GLY A 215 16.92 -6.89 22.87
C GLY A 215 15.53 -6.27 23.09
N GLY A 216 14.61 -6.46 22.16
CA GLY A 216 13.23 -5.97 22.26
C GLY A 216 12.31 -6.90 23.05
N VAL A 217 11.05 -6.50 23.18
CA VAL A 217 9.98 -7.29 23.80
C VAL A 217 9.78 -8.58 22.99
N ALA A 218 9.46 -9.68 23.66
CA ALA A 218 9.12 -10.93 23.00
C ALA A 218 7.91 -10.77 22.07
N THR A 219 7.93 -11.48 20.94
CA THR A 219 6.87 -11.46 19.92
C THR A 219 6.31 -12.87 19.72
N PRO A 220 5.54 -13.40 20.70
CA PRO A 220 5.07 -14.78 20.65
C PRO A 220 4.11 -15.05 19.50
N ASN A 221 3.24 -14.07 19.15
CA ASN A 221 2.22 -14.25 18.14
C ASN A 221 2.72 -13.89 16.73
N THR A 222 2.11 -14.47 15.72
CA THR A 222 2.42 -14.23 14.31
C THR A 222 1.20 -13.59 13.63
N ALA A 223 1.40 -12.40 13.09
CA ALA A 223 0.37 -11.77 12.26
C ALA A 223 0.22 -12.53 10.93
N THR A 224 -1.01 -12.79 10.56
CA THR A 224 -1.36 -13.37 9.25
C THR A 224 -2.48 -12.59 8.59
N ARG A 225 -2.49 -12.58 7.27
CA ARG A 225 -3.57 -11.98 6.46
C ARG A 225 -3.78 -12.80 5.20
N VAL A 226 -5.03 -12.92 4.79
CA VAL A 226 -5.44 -13.43 3.48
C VAL A 226 -6.27 -12.35 2.81
N ASP A 227 -6.01 -12.11 1.54
CA ASP A 227 -6.64 -11.09 0.71
C ASP A 227 -7.29 -11.71 -0.52
N ALA A 228 -8.39 -11.12 -0.99
CA ALA A 228 -9.03 -11.50 -2.24
C ALA A 228 -9.55 -10.27 -2.99
N LEU A 229 -9.46 -10.29 -4.33
CA LEU A 229 -9.98 -9.26 -5.22
C LEU A 229 -10.64 -9.91 -6.43
N ALA A 230 -11.81 -9.41 -6.79
CA ALA A 230 -12.45 -9.64 -8.08
C ALA A 230 -12.92 -8.31 -8.64
N ALA A 231 -12.53 -7.98 -9.88
CA ALA A 231 -12.87 -6.70 -10.49
C ALA A 231 -13.04 -6.80 -12.00
N TYR A 232 -14.00 -6.07 -12.53
CA TYR A 232 -14.14 -5.78 -13.95
C TYR A 232 -13.59 -4.36 -14.23
N VAL A 233 -12.69 -4.22 -15.21
CA VAL A 233 -12.10 -2.96 -15.64
C VAL A 233 -12.27 -2.85 -17.15
N GLY A 234 -13.32 -2.18 -17.58
CA GLY A 234 -13.64 -1.97 -18.99
C GLY A 234 -13.48 -0.52 -19.42
N ASP A 235 -13.76 -0.26 -20.70
CA ASP A 235 -13.56 1.05 -21.32
C ASP A 235 -14.42 2.16 -20.72
N ARG A 236 -15.64 1.84 -20.28
CA ARG A 236 -16.58 2.80 -19.72
C ARG A 236 -16.61 2.85 -18.21
N GLY A 237 -15.94 1.93 -17.52
CA GLY A 237 -15.99 1.92 -16.07
C GLY A 237 -15.36 0.69 -15.47
N ARG A 238 -15.38 0.66 -14.15
CA ARG A 238 -14.90 -0.46 -13.36
C ARG A 238 -15.86 -0.74 -12.21
N ILE A 239 -15.86 -1.97 -11.75
CA ILE A 239 -16.48 -2.40 -10.51
C ILE A 239 -15.61 -3.49 -9.90
N GLY A 240 -15.43 -3.46 -8.59
CA GLY A 240 -14.63 -4.46 -7.90
C GLY A 240 -15.04 -4.65 -6.47
N VAL A 241 -14.64 -5.81 -5.94
CA VAL A 241 -14.79 -6.20 -4.53
C VAL A 241 -13.43 -6.61 -4.02
N GLU A 242 -12.98 -5.98 -2.94
CA GLU A 242 -11.80 -6.36 -2.16
C GLU A 242 -12.25 -6.93 -0.82
N TYR A 243 -11.56 -7.97 -0.34
CA TYR A 243 -11.80 -8.61 0.95
C TYR A 243 -10.47 -8.91 1.63
N PHE A 244 -10.42 -8.80 2.95
CA PHE A 244 -9.34 -9.37 3.77
C PHE A 244 -9.87 -10.09 5.00
N SER A 245 -9.08 -11.06 5.48
CA SER A 245 -9.19 -11.66 6.81
C SER A 245 -7.80 -11.71 7.42
N ALA A 246 -7.67 -11.20 8.65
CA ALA A 246 -6.39 -11.08 9.34
C ALA A 246 -6.48 -11.59 10.77
N ASN A 247 -5.37 -12.17 11.27
CA ASN A 247 -5.22 -12.57 12.66
C ASN A 247 -4.01 -11.85 13.25
N ASP A 248 -4.14 -11.35 14.48
CA ASP A 248 -3.09 -10.71 15.29
C ASP A 248 -2.36 -9.57 14.55
N TYR A 249 -3.06 -8.89 13.64
CA TYR A 249 -2.47 -7.92 12.73
C TYR A 249 -2.31 -6.54 13.40
N SER A 250 -1.56 -6.49 14.51
CA SER A 250 -1.07 -5.24 15.10
C SER A 250 0.20 -5.47 15.91
N ALA A 251 1.02 -4.42 16.06
CA ALA A 251 2.24 -4.48 16.86
C ALA A 251 1.98 -4.85 18.33
N ALA A 252 0.81 -4.48 18.87
CA ALA A 252 0.41 -4.84 20.23
C ALA A 252 0.09 -6.34 20.33
N LEU A 253 -0.64 -6.90 19.36
CA LEU A 253 -1.04 -8.30 19.37
C LEU A 253 0.14 -9.23 19.17
N VAL A 254 1.07 -8.97 18.26
CA VAL A 254 2.27 -9.82 18.08
C VAL A 254 3.17 -9.85 19.33
N LYS A 255 3.09 -8.83 20.18
CA LYS A 255 3.83 -8.72 21.45
C LYS A 255 3.04 -9.21 22.66
N ASN A 256 1.78 -9.60 22.50
CA ASN A 256 0.90 -9.95 23.62
C ASN A 256 1.31 -11.31 24.22
N PRO A 257 1.81 -11.37 25.47
CA PRO A 257 2.22 -12.61 26.11
C PRO A 257 1.05 -13.49 26.53
N ALA A 258 -0.16 -12.96 26.61
CA ALA A 258 -1.35 -13.69 27.02
C ALA A 258 -1.87 -14.67 25.95
N ASN A 259 -1.25 -14.67 24.76
CA ASN A 259 -1.60 -15.55 23.63
C ASN A 259 -3.10 -15.54 23.30
N VAL A 260 -3.70 -14.35 23.36
CA VAL A 260 -5.11 -14.13 22.99
C VAL A 260 -5.12 -13.70 21.53
N ASP A 261 -5.60 -14.57 20.66
CA ASP A 261 -5.76 -14.27 19.25
C ASP A 261 -6.87 -13.23 19.04
N ASP A 262 -6.63 -12.25 18.18
CA ASP A 262 -7.68 -11.35 17.69
C ASP A 262 -7.79 -11.44 16.17
N LYS A 263 -9.03 -11.42 15.69
CA LYS A 263 -9.36 -11.54 14.27
C LYS A 263 -9.96 -10.24 13.77
N ALA A 264 -9.59 -9.88 12.54
CA ALA A 264 -10.20 -8.80 11.80
C ALA A 264 -10.66 -9.31 10.43
N ASP A 265 -11.74 -8.77 9.92
CA ASP A 265 -12.13 -8.94 8.52
C ASP A 265 -12.79 -7.66 7.99
N GLY A 266 -12.76 -7.51 6.67
CA GLY A 266 -13.40 -6.40 6.01
C GLY A 266 -13.59 -6.63 4.53
N TYR A 267 -14.52 -5.89 3.97
CA TYR A 267 -14.75 -5.87 2.53
C TYR A 267 -14.96 -4.44 2.03
N SER A 268 -14.61 -4.23 0.77
CA SER A 268 -14.83 -2.99 0.01
C SER A 268 -15.52 -3.32 -1.29
N VAL A 269 -16.53 -2.55 -1.63
CA VAL A 269 -17.11 -2.53 -2.99
C VAL A 269 -16.83 -1.16 -3.56
N PHE A 270 -16.25 -1.12 -4.76
CA PHE A 270 -15.94 0.13 -5.43
C PHE A 270 -16.34 0.08 -6.90
N GLY A 271 -16.59 1.26 -7.46
CA GLY A 271 -16.91 1.35 -8.88
C GLY A 271 -16.77 2.75 -9.44
N SER A 272 -16.71 2.81 -10.77
CA SER A 272 -16.79 4.07 -11.51
C SER A 272 -17.45 3.85 -12.87
N TYR A 273 -18.09 4.91 -13.37
CA TYR A 273 -18.71 4.90 -14.68
C TYR A 273 -18.47 6.23 -15.41
N ARG A 274 -17.89 6.15 -16.61
CA ARG A 274 -17.60 7.30 -17.47
C ARG A 274 -18.88 7.78 -18.13
N LEU A 275 -19.34 8.96 -17.72
CA LEU A 275 -20.52 9.62 -18.30
C LEU A 275 -20.19 10.24 -19.65
N THR A 276 -19.06 10.94 -19.73
CA THR A 276 -18.51 11.59 -20.92
C THR A 276 -17.01 11.34 -21.00
N PRO A 277 -16.30 11.70 -22.05
CA PRO A 277 -14.83 11.63 -22.08
C PRO A 277 -14.15 12.38 -20.93
N THR A 278 -14.81 13.36 -20.34
CA THR A 278 -14.28 14.27 -19.32
C THR A 278 -14.75 13.91 -17.90
N TYR A 279 -16.00 13.45 -17.75
CA TYR A 279 -16.63 13.23 -16.43
C TYR A 279 -16.83 11.75 -16.13
N THR A 280 -16.48 11.35 -14.93
CA THR A 280 -16.67 9.97 -14.43
C THR A 280 -17.29 10.02 -13.05
N LEU A 281 -18.40 9.31 -12.84
CA LEU A 281 -18.94 9.02 -11.52
C LEU A 281 -18.12 7.91 -10.85
N PHE A 282 -17.92 7.99 -9.56
CA PHE A 282 -17.28 6.92 -8.80
C PHE A 282 -17.81 6.85 -7.37
N GLY A 283 -17.56 5.72 -6.73
CA GLY A 283 -17.88 5.54 -5.32
C GLY A 283 -17.25 4.28 -4.74
N LYS A 284 -17.21 4.23 -3.43
CA LYS A 284 -16.70 3.12 -2.65
C LYS A 284 -17.49 2.98 -1.35
N ALA A 285 -17.76 1.74 -0.93
CA ALA A 285 -18.36 1.40 0.35
C ALA A 285 -17.54 0.30 1.02
N GLU A 286 -17.24 0.45 2.30
CA GLU A 286 -16.44 -0.50 3.09
C GLU A 286 -17.09 -0.79 4.43
N GLU A 287 -16.96 -2.02 4.87
CA GLU A 287 -17.29 -2.43 6.24
C GLU A 287 -16.16 -3.31 6.78
N VAL A 288 -15.70 -2.99 7.99
CA VAL A 288 -14.63 -3.71 8.67
C VAL A 288 -15.01 -4.01 10.10
N LYS A 289 -14.71 -5.22 10.55
CA LYS A 289 -14.70 -5.63 11.95
C LYS A 289 -13.25 -5.75 12.40
N PRO A 290 -12.64 -4.68 12.94
CA PRO A 290 -11.21 -4.61 13.19
C PRO A 290 -10.73 -5.44 14.39
N SER A 291 -11.66 -5.95 15.23
CA SER A 291 -11.36 -6.77 16.41
C SER A 291 -12.58 -7.63 16.72
N LYS A 292 -12.56 -8.90 16.30
CA LYS A 292 -13.71 -9.81 16.47
C LYS A 292 -13.69 -10.57 17.79
N THR A 293 -12.52 -10.63 18.43
CA THR A 293 -12.32 -11.37 19.68
C THR A 293 -12.23 -10.41 20.87
N LEU A 294 -11.35 -9.42 20.83
CA LEU A 294 -11.09 -8.53 21.97
C LEU A 294 -12.13 -7.42 22.07
N THR A 295 -12.62 -6.92 20.94
CA THR A 295 -13.65 -5.86 20.92
C THR A 295 -14.69 -6.16 19.82
N PRO A 296 -15.54 -7.20 20.01
CA PRO A 296 -16.43 -7.68 18.94
C PRO A 296 -17.52 -6.68 18.53
N SER A 297 -17.78 -5.67 19.34
CA SER A 297 -18.68 -4.57 19.01
C SER A 297 -18.05 -3.50 18.11
N LYS A 298 -16.72 -3.53 17.93
CA LYS A 298 -16.04 -2.54 17.10
C LYS A 298 -16.36 -2.76 15.63
N LYS A 299 -16.84 -1.71 14.98
CA LYS A 299 -17.18 -1.67 13.55
C LYS A 299 -16.66 -0.39 12.94
N ASP A 300 -16.11 -0.46 11.75
CA ASP A 300 -15.66 0.65 10.93
C ASP A 300 -16.42 0.59 9.60
N GLN A 301 -17.11 1.68 9.25
CA GLN A 301 -17.90 1.82 8.04
C GLN A 301 -17.44 3.07 7.30
N TYR A 302 -17.08 2.90 6.04
CA TYR A 302 -16.59 3.98 5.20
C TYR A 302 -17.35 4.04 3.87
N TYR A 303 -17.72 5.23 3.45
CA TYR A 303 -18.36 5.49 2.16
C TYR A 303 -17.74 6.72 1.50
N ASN A 304 -17.57 6.68 0.19
CA ASN A 304 -17.36 7.88 -0.60
C ASN A 304 -18.14 7.82 -1.92
N ALA A 305 -18.48 8.99 -2.43
CA ALA A 305 -19.02 9.16 -3.77
C ALA A 305 -18.54 10.48 -4.36
N GLY A 306 -18.35 10.51 -5.67
CA GLY A 306 -17.86 11.72 -6.31
C GLY A 306 -17.98 11.71 -7.82
N VAL A 307 -17.67 12.88 -8.39
CA VAL A 307 -17.53 13.10 -9.82
C VAL A 307 -16.10 13.52 -10.09
N SER A 308 -15.36 12.75 -10.86
CA SER A 308 -14.04 13.13 -11.33
C SER A 308 -14.12 13.85 -12.68
N PHE A 309 -13.23 14.83 -12.85
CA PHE A 309 -13.09 15.65 -14.03
C PHE A 309 -11.64 15.59 -14.51
N ALA A 310 -11.40 15.01 -15.69
CA ALA A 310 -10.10 15.04 -16.37
C ALA A 310 -9.92 16.40 -17.04
N ALA A 311 -9.20 17.33 -16.42
CA ALA A 311 -9.03 18.69 -16.89
C ALA A 311 -8.13 18.74 -18.14
N PHE A 312 -6.96 18.11 -18.06
CA PHE A 312 -6.01 17.90 -19.15
C PHE A 312 -5.06 16.74 -18.81
N LYS A 313 -4.18 16.40 -19.75
CA LYS A 313 -3.26 15.26 -19.56
C LYS A 313 -2.45 15.42 -18.27
N GLY A 314 -2.58 14.45 -17.38
CA GLY A 314 -1.88 14.42 -16.09
C GLY A 314 -2.56 15.19 -14.96
N VAL A 315 -3.69 15.88 -15.19
CA VAL A 315 -4.41 16.60 -14.12
C VAL A 315 -5.88 16.20 -14.06
N SER A 316 -6.28 15.72 -12.91
CA SER A 316 -7.65 15.34 -12.60
C SER A 316 -8.11 16.00 -11.30
N PHE A 317 -9.36 16.42 -11.28
CA PHE A 317 -10.06 16.88 -10.08
C PHE A 317 -11.22 15.93 -9.77
N ALA A 318 -11.64 15.88 -8.50
CA ALA A 318 -12.86 15.19 -8.10
C ALA A 318 -13.59 15.99 -7.03
N ALA A 319 -14.86 16.27 -7.25
CA ALA A 319 -15.76 16.71 -6.18
C ALA A 319 -16.26 15.45 -5.45
N VAL A 320 -16.08 15.39 -4.13
CA VAL A 320 -16.27 14.18 -3.33
C VAL A 320 -16.97 14.49 -2.03
N ILE A 321 -17.82 13.58 -1.61
CA ILE A 321 -18.32 13.45 -0.24
C ILE A 321 -17.78 12.15 0.35
N LYS A 322 -17.38 12.18 1.64
CA LYS A 322 -16.92 11.01 2.39
C LYS A 322 -17.63 10.95 3.74
N HIS A 323 -17.85 9.73 4.20
CA HIS A 323 -18.36 9.44 5.53
C HIS A 323 -17.56 8.26 6.09
N ASP A 324 -16.98 8.43 7.28
CA ASP A 324 -16.26 7.41 8.02
C ASP A 324 -16.85 7.33 9.43
N GLU A 325 -17.32 6.16 9.82
CA GLU A 325 -17.92 5.93 11.13
C GLU A 325 -17.26 4.73 11.81
N VAL A 326 -16.67 4.99 12.97
CA VAL A 326 -16.13 3.92 13.83
C VAL A 326 -16.95 3.86 15.10
N THR A 327 -17.61 2.71 15.31
CA THR A 327 -18.37 2.42 16.54
C THR A 327 -17.63 1.40 17.40
N SER A 328 -17.74 1.54 18.71
CA SER A 328 -17.29 0.59 19.74
C SER A 328 -18.24 0.68 20.94
N ILE A 329 -18.04 -0.15 21.99
CA ILE A 329 -18.92 -0.12 23.17
C ILE A 329 -18.98 1.29 23.75
N GLY A 330 -20.15 1.93 23.68
CA GLY A 330 -20.40 3.25 24.27
C GLY A 330 -19.70 4.44 23.56
N HIS A 331 -19.01 4.21 22.44
CA HIS A 331 -18.28 5.25 21.72
C HIS A 331 -18.57 5.20 20.23
N LYS A 332 -18.71 6.38 19.65
CA LYS A 332 -18.90 6.58 18.22
C LYS A 332 -18.06 7.74 17.73
N THR A 333 -17.19 7.49 16.75
CA THR A 333 -16.47 8.53 16.02
C THR A 333 -17.07 8.64 14.63
N THR A 334 -17.40 9.84 14.19
CA THR A 334 -17.92 10.11 12.84
C THR A 334 -17.08 11.19 12.19
N ASN A 335 -16.62 10.95 10.97
CA ASN A 335 -15.89 11.92 10.15
C ASN A 335 -16.63 12.09 8.82
N ASN A 336 -17.19 13.28 8.59
CA ASN A 336 -17.77 13.68 7.31
C ASN A 336 -16.81 14.63 6.62
N GLU A 337 -16.56 14.40 5.35
CA GLU A 337 -15.66 15.26 4.58
C GLU A 337 -16.30 15.59 3.22
N VAL A 338 -16.27 16.87 2.82
CA VAL A 338 -16.72 17.34 1.52
C VAL A 338 -15.71 18.29 0.93
N GLY A 339 -15.38 18.12 -0.35
CA GLY A 339 -14.37 18.98 -0.98
C GLY A 339 -14.02 18.59 -2.40
N ILE A 340 -12.86 19.09 -2.82
CA ILE A 340 -12.27 18.82 -4.14
C ILE A 340 -10.90 18.19 -3.93
N TRP A 341 -10.71 17.01 -4.49
CA TRP A 341 -9.43 16.29 -4.53
C TRP A 341 -8.78 16.46 -5.89
N THR A 342 -7.47 16.50 -5.90
CA THR A 342 -6.68 16.73 -7.11
C THR A 342 -5.57 15.69 -7.22
N GLU A 343 -5.39 15.15 -8.43
CA GLU A 343 -4.21 14.39 -8.81
C GLU A 343 -3.48 15.14 -9.92
N VAL A 344 -2.17 15.34 -9.73
CA VAL A 344 -1.24 15.87 -10.75
C VAL A 344 -0.16 14.83 -11.01
N ARG A 345 0.06 14.50 -12.30
CA ARG A 345 1.12 13.59 -12.77
C ARG A 345 1.97 14.29 -13.83
N TYR A 346 3.27 14.23 -13.71
CA TYR A 346 4.23 14.83 -14.64
C TYR A 346 5.46 13.97 -14.87
#